data_97aaadde82660c8d142d7c09ba14f4aa
#
_entry.id   97aaadde82660c8d142d7c09ba14f4aa
#
_cell.length_a   1.000
_cell.length_b   1.000
_cell.length_c   1.000
_cell.angle_alpha   90.00
_cell.angle_beta   90.00
_cell.angle_gamma   90.00
#
_symmetry.space_group_name_H-M   'P 1'
#
loop_
_entity.id
_entity.type
_entity.pdbx_description
1 polymer ?
#
loop_
_entity_poly.entity_id
_entity_poly.type
_entity_poly.pdbx_seq_one_letter_code
_entity_poly.pdbx_strand_id
1 'polypeptide(L)'
;MSKSKSIKKKAAQGKAMPAAPSKPKKSASAKKPVSKPAPKKKVKPASAKKPLPKAKPAPQKSVKKTAAKPANSKVATKKPLPKPVVKKSTAQSAPAKPSPAKPSPAKAAPPVAKPLPAPAKVLKPAETAPKTAPQPVAVVEAAPLAVKAPSLPLPAPGPTKSGALFYDSHMHTPLCKHAWGEPEEYAQQAVKAGLKGIIFTCHCPMPDGFWPSVRMSETEFDTYVAIVQRAANAFKGKLDIRLGIESEYYPGCEEYIAKLHQRADFHYILGAVHWQAKEYLNKYETGTIENFRRTYFDHLAKSAESGLYDCLAHPDLVKNYHPDSWCFAIVKNTVSTVLDRIAATGVAMELNSSGLNKSYSEMNPGLEMLRMMADRKIPVVLGSDSHRPVRVGEHFVTALNHLTEAGYEKVSHFLNRQRIDLNISEVLASLKKAADHNA
;
A
#
# COMPACT_ATOMS: atom_id res chain seq x y z
N MET A 1 -73.06 -5.57 3.31
CA MET A 1 -73.78 -4.36 3.77
C MET A 1 -72.68 -3.36 4.08
N SER A 2 -72.46 -2.23 3.54
CA SER A 2 -73.18 -1.16 2.87
C SER A 2 -72.00 -0.26 2.36
N LYS A 3 -71.85 -0.06 1.05
CA LYS A 3 -72.16 1.13 0.24
C LYS A 3 -71.74 2.45 0.90
N SER A 4 -71.01 3.29 0.34
CA SER A 4 -70.81 4.09 -0.87
C SER A 4 -70.40 5.50 -0.36
N LYS A 5 -69.81 6.41 -1.01
CA LYS A 5 -69.91 7.04 -2.31
C LYS A 5 -68.76 8.04 -2.56
N SER A 6 -68.36 8.10 -3.78
CA SER A 6 -67.60 9.13 -4.50
C SER A 6 -68.20 10.53 -4.40
N ILE A 7 -67.36 11.61 -4.40
CA ILE A 7 -67.73 12.90 -5.03
C ILE A 7 -66.48 13.50 -5.69
N LYS A 8 -66.60 13.76 -6.99
CA LYS A 8 -65.71 14.59 -7.88
C LYS A 8 -66.11 16.07 -7.75
N LYS A 9 -65.10 16.97 -7.92
CA LYS A 9 -65.23 18.32 -8.56
C LYS A 9 -63.81 18.83 -8.78
N LYS A 10 -63.29 19.02 -9.95
CA LYS A 10 -63.41 19.81 -11.16
C LYS A 10 -63.06 21.30 -10.99
N ALA A 11 -61.99 21.69 -11.72
CA ALA A 11 -61.71 22.93 -12.47
C ALA A 11 -61.28 24.17 -11.65
N ALA A 12 -60.35 25.00 -12.09
CA ALA A 12 -60.11 25.55 -13.42
C ALA A 12 -58.69 26.17 -13.55
N GLN A 13 -58.28 26.26 -14.73
CA GLN A 13 -57.23 26.89 -15.49
C GLN A 13 -56.84 28.32 -15.09
N GLY A 14 -55.54 28.64 -15.21
CA GLY A 14 -54.99 29.98 -15.35
C GLY A 14 -53.62 29.89 -16.05
N LYS A 15 -53.60 30.13 -17.38
CA LYS A 15 -52.41 30.30 -18.20
C LYS A 15 -51.81 31.67 -17.95
N ALA A 16 -50.46 31.74 -17.82
CA ALA A 16 -49.70 32.94 -18.15
C ALA A 16 -48.42 32.53 -18.84
N MET A 17 -48.18 33.07 -20.01
CA MET A 17 -47.01 32.87 -20.87
C MET A 17 -45.82 33.76 -20.49
N PRO A 18 -44.59 33.38 -20.85
CA PRO A 18 -43.36 34.07 -20.41
C PRO A 18 -42.99 35.23 -21.34
N ALA A 19 -42.37 36.24 -20.74
CA ALA A 19 -41.82 37.42 -21.44
C ALA A 19 -40.45 37.09 -22.03
N ALA A 20 -40.16 37.64 -23.21
CA ALA A 20 -38.91 37.48 -23.97
C ALA A 20 -37.74 38.29 -23.39
N PRO A 21 -36.49 37.87 -23.64
CA PRO A 21 -35.30 38.55 -23.15
C PRO A 21 -34.87 39.72 -24.05
N SER A 22 -34.53 40.85 -23.40
CA SER A 22 -34.00 42.09 -24.02
C SER A 22 -32.50 41.94 -24.37
N LYS A 23 -32.15 42.41 -25.55
CA LYS A 23 -30.74 42.47 -26.08
C LYS A 23 -29.87 43.50 -25.33
N PRO A 24 -28.60 43.22 -25.08
CA PRO A 24 -27.68 44.24 -24.54
C PRO A 24 -27.14 45.18 -25.62
N LYS A 25 -27.03 46.45 -25.24
CA LYS A 25 -26.48 47.55 -26.06
C LYS A 25 -24.94 47.40 -26.18
N LYS A 26 -24.42 47.60 -27.39
CA LYS A 26 -22.99 47.76 -27.69
C LYS A 26 -22.45 49.05 -27.10
N SER A 27 -21.40 49.02 -26.32
CA SER A 27 -20.56 50.16 -25.98
C SER A 27 -19.21 50.06 -26.71
N ALA A 28 -18.81 51.13 -27.34
CA ALA A 28 -17.61 51.24 -28.14
C ALA A 28 -16.33 51.24 -27.27
N SER A 29 -15.37 50.41 -27.66
CA SER A 29 -14.05 50.39 -27.04
C SER A 29 -13.06 51.30 -27.81
N ALA A 30 -12.41 52.19 -27.10
CA ALA A 30 -11.32 53.03 -27.60
C ALA A 30 -10.03 52.18 -27.73
N LYS A 31 -9.42 52.28 -28.91
CA LYS A 31 -8.11 51.70 -29.24
C LYS A 31 -6.99 52.48 -28.54
N LYS A 32 -6.14 51.79 -27.75
CA LYS A 32 -4.81 52.30 -27.34
C LYS A 32 -3.75 51.81 -28.31
N PRO A 33 -2.70 52.61 -28.58
CA PRO A 33 -1.73 52.33 -29.64
C PRO A 33 -0.69 51.28 -29.22
N VAL A 34 -0.32 50.43 -30.18
CA VAL A 34 0.70 49.41 -30.10
C VAL A 34 2.09 50.06 -30.05
N SER A 35 2.86 49.78 -29.01
CA SER A 35 4.27 50.14 -28.90
C SER A 35 5.14 49.14 -29.69
N LYS A 36 6.07 49.68 -30.50
CA LYS A 36 7.05 48.95 -31.32
C LYS A 36 8.03 48.17 -30.44
N PRO A 37 8.46 46.96 -30.85
CA PRO A 37 9.48 46.19 -30.13
C PRO A 37 10.87 46.77 -30.35
N ALA A 38 11.67 46.78 -29.27
CA ALA A 38 13.08 47.20 -29.26
C ALA A 38 13.98 46.18 -30.01
N PRO A 39 15.13 46.64 -30.58
CA PRO A 39 15.99 45.81 -31.42
C PRO A 39 16.75 44.75 -30.58
N LYS A 40 16.79 43.52 -31.10
CA LYS A 40 17.55 42.39 -30.53
C LYS A 40 19.06 42.65 -30.61
N LYS A 41 19.75 42.67 -29.47
CA LYS A 41 21.21 42.64 -29.40
C LYS A 41 21.74 41.31 -29.92
N LYS A 42 22.63 41.37 -30.92
CA LYS A 42 23.38 40.20 -31.43
C LYS A 42 24.33 39.70 -30.34
N VAL A 43 24.12 38.47 -29.91
CA VAL A 43 25.07 37.73 -29.06
C VAL A 43 26.09 37.07 -29.98
N LYS A 44 27.39 37.34 -29.77
CA LYS A 44 28.50 36.67 -30.46
C LYS A 44 28.56 35.19 -30.03
N PRO A 45 28.87 34.25 -30.94
CA PRO A 45 29.04 32.86 -30.57
C PRO A 45 30.32 32.66 -29.75
N ALA A 46 30.18 31.97 -28.62
CA ALA A 46 31.31 31.56 -27.78
C ALA A 46 32.11 30.45 -28.48
N SER A 47 33.43 30.54 -28.39
CA SER A 47 34.44 29.69 -29.00
C SER A 47 34.28 28.23 -28.59
N ALA A 48 34.47 27.33 -29.57
CA ALA A 48 34.49 25.89 -29.45
C ALA A 48 35.56 25.42 -28.44
N LYS A 49 35.14 24.62 -27.45
CA LYS A 49 36.05 23.87 -26.58
C LYS A 49 36.59 22.66 -27.33
N LYS A 50 37.93 22.49 -27.27
CA LYS A 50 38.66 21.36 -27.81
C LYS A 50 38.14 20.02 -27.27
N PRO A 51 38.10 18.95 -28.08
CA PRO A 51 37.70 17.64 -27.63
C PRO A 51 38.79 16.98 -26.74
N LEU A 52 38.36 16.31 -25.69
CA LEU A 52 39.20 15.48 -24.82
C LEU A 52 39.76 14.27 -25.59
N PRO A 53 40.98 13.79 -25.26
CA PRO A 53 41.60 12.66 -25.94
C PRO A 53 40.90 11.34 -25.57
N LYS A 54 40.66 10.52 -26.60
CA LYS A 54 40.06 9.18 -26.47
C LYS A 54 41.02 8.26 -25.69
N ALA A 55 40.50 7.62 -24.65
CA ALA A 55 41.22 6.56 -23.92
C ALA A 55 41.46 5.35 -24.83
N LYS A 56 42.68 4.82 -24.79
CA LYS A 56 43.09 3.60 -25.50
C LYS A 56 42.44 2.36 -24.86
N PRO A 57 41.98 1.39 -25.65
CA PRO A 57 41.47 0.14 -25.11
C PRO A 57 42.62 -0.74 -24.54
N ALA A 58 42.35 -1.39 -23.41
CA ALA A 58 43.24 -2.37 -22.79
C ALA A 58 43.36 -3.65 -23.64
N PRO A 59 44.53 -4.35 -23.64
CA PRO A 59 44.75 -5.50 -24.48
C PRO A 59 43.91 -6.72 -24.02
N GLN A 60 43.17 -7.30 -24.95
CA GLN A 60 42.47 -8.58 -24.77
C GLN A 60 43.52 -9.72 -24.74
N LYS A 61 43.54 -10.50 -23.68
CA LYS A 61 44.29 -11.76 -23.64
C LYS A 61 43.59 -12.81 -24.50
N SER A 62 44.25 -13.23 -25.56
CA SER A 62 43.83 -14.33 -26.43
C SER A 62 43.88 -15.67 -25.68
N VAL A 63 42.73 -16.33 -25.57
CA VAL A 63 42.67 -17.73 -25.14
C VAL A 63 42.76 -18.61 -26.38
N LYS A 64 43.81 -19.40 -26.49
CA LYS A 64 44.03 -20.41 -27.54
C LYS A 64 42.91 -21.47 -27.49
N LYS A 65 42.21 -21.63 -28.61
CA LYS A 65 41.36 -22.79 -28.87
C LYS A 65 42.27 -23.99 -29.18
N THR A 66 42.23 -25.01 -28.33
CA THR A 66 42.68 -26.35 -28.70
C THR A 66 41.49 -27.16 -29.15
N ALA A 67 41.52 -27.55 -30.41
CA ALA A 67 40.55 -28.47 -31.02
C ALA A 67 40.81 -29.89 -30.54
N ALA A 68 39.82 -30.58 -30.03
CA ALA A 68 39.80 -32.01 -29.83
C ALA A 68 38.70 -32.63 -30.69
N LYS A 69 39.11 -33.63 -31.48
CA LYS A 69 38.36 -34.42 -32.44
C LYS A 69 37.27 -35.29 -31.78
N PRO A 70 36.19 -35.63 -32.46
CA PRO A 70 35.13 -36.51 -31.92
C PRO A 70 35.55 -37.98 -31.98
N ALA A 71 35.28 -38.70 -30.90
CA ALA A 71 35.33 -40.17 -30.87
C ALA A 71 33.90 -40.73 -30.73
N ASN A 72 33.68 -41.72 -31.57
CA ASN A 72 32.45 -42.44 -31.89
C ASN A 72 31.93 -43.31 -30.75
N SER A 73 30.63 -43.27 -30.62
CA SER A 73 29.68 -44.30 -30.23
C SER A 73 30.08 -45.58 -29.53
N LYS A 74 29.31 -45.96 -28.51
CA LYS A 74 28.60 -47.25 -28.49
C LYS A 74 27.46 -47.23 -27.48
N VAL A 75 26.31 -47.61 -28.00
CA VAL A 75 25.06 -47.94 -27.28
C VAL A 75 25.35 -49.04 -26.26
N ALA A 76 24.96 -48.88 -25.01
CA ALA A 76 24.82 -49.96 -24.05
C ALA A 76 23.49 -49.81 -23.27
N THR A 77 22.76 -50.87 -23.32
CA THR A 77 21.41 -51.18 -22.87
C THR A 77 21.19 -51.00 -21.37
N LYS A 78 20.01 -50.63 -21.04
CA LYS A 78 19.41 -50.49 -19.71
C LYS A 78 19.47 -51.77 -18.88
N LYS A 79 19.86 -51.66 -17.60
CA LYS A 79 19.57 -52.61 -16.53
C LYS A 79 18.76 -51.91 -15.43
N PRO A 80 17.75 -52.58 -14.87
CA PRO A 80 16.83 -51.93 -13.91
C PRO A 80 17.37 -51.96 -12.49
N LEU A 81 17.03 -50.92 -11.69
CA LEU A 81 17.31 -50.81 -10.27
C LEU A 81 16.51 -51.83 -9.43
N PRO A 82 17.10 -52.37 -8.36
CA PRO A 82 16.42 -53.33 -7.44
C PRO A 82 15.58 -52.56 -6.41
N LYS A 83 14.42 -53.17 -6.07
CA LYS A 83 13.46 -52.73 -5.05
C LYS A 83 14.05 -52.88 -3.64
N PRO A 84 13.69 -52.07 -2.65
CA PRO A 84 14.14 -52.23 -1.28
C PRO A 84 13.43 -53.43 -0.59
N VAL A 85 14.24 -54.27 0.06
CA VAL A 85 13.84 -55.41 0.87
C VAL A 85 13.47 -54.93 2.28
N VAL A 86 12.24 -55.22 2.70
CA VAL A 86 11.77 -55.07 4.08
C VAL A 86 12.29 -56.23 4.91
N LYS A 87 13.13 -55.98 5.92
CA LYS A 87 13.45 -56.94 6.96
C LYS A 87 12.68 -56.60 8.23
N LYS A 88 11.74 -57.46 8.60
CA LYS A 88 11.20 -57.62 9.95
C LYS A 88 12.29 -58.16 10.88
N SER A 89 12.43 -57.55 12.03
CA SER A 89 13.10 -58.17 13.18
C SER A 89 12.41 -57.71 14.46
N THR A 90 11.84 -58.68 15.11
CA THR A 90 11.29 -58.67 16.46
C THR A 90 12.44 -58.85 17.45
N ALA A 91 12.49 -58.04 18.52
CA ALA A 91 12.81 -58.51 19.87
C ALA A 91 12.73 -57.37 20.87
N GLN A 92 11.94 -57.57 21.89
CA GLN A 92 11.81 -56.76 23.10
C GLN A 92 13.07 -56.82 23.96
N SER A 93 13.49 -55.73 24.56
CA SER A 93 14.22 -55.73 25.82
C SER A 93 13.86 -54.47 26.64
N ALA A 94 13.65 -54.67 27.92
CA ALA A 94 13.11 -53.78 28.92
C ALA A 94 14.07 -52.61 29.31
N PRO A 95 13.56 -51.49 29.89
CA PRO A 95 14.36 -50.35 30.22
C PRO A 95 15.12 -50.51 31.53
N ALA A 96 16.41 -50.14 31.52
CA ALA A 96 17.27 -50.05 32.69
C ALA A 96 16.96 -48.78 33.49
N LYS A 97 16.98 -48.92 34.83
CA LYS A 97 16.83 -47.83 35.81
C LYS A 97 18.03 -46.85 35.78
N PRO A 98 17.84 -45.57 35.94
CA PRO A 98 18.95 -44.64 36.11
C PRO A 98 19.49 -44.65 37.56
N SER A 99 20.82 -44.66 37.68
CA SER A 99 21.57 -44.43 38.93
C SER A 99 21.52 -43.01 39.41
N PRO A 100 21.60 -42.74 40.71
CA PRO A 100 21.48 -41.40 41.27
C PRO A 100 22.76 -40.57 41.09
N ALA A 101 22.58 -39.31 40.59
CA ALA A 101 23.65 -38.33 40.47
C ALA A 101 23.98 -37.69 41.87
N LYS A 102 25.28 -37.49 42.13
CA LYS A 102 25.79 -36.78 43.30
C LYS A 102 25.38 -35.31 43.32
N PRO A 103 25.12 -34.71 44.50
CA PRO A 103 24.77 -33.26 44.57
C PRO A 103 26.01 -32.39 44.41
N SER A 104 25.86 -31.34 43.55
CA SER A 104 26.79 -30.21 43.44
C SER A 104 26.53 -29.19 44.55
N PRO A 105 27.56 -28.42 45.01
CA PRO A 105 27.44 -27.54 46.15
C PRO A 105 26.60 -26.29 45.89
N ALA A 106 25.85 -25.89 46.91
CA ALA A 106 24.96 -24.75 46.95
C ALA A 106 25.71 -23.44 46.75
N LYS A 107 25.23 -22.60 45.80
CA LYS A 107 25.60 -21.19 45.72
C LYS A 107 24.89 -20.39 46.77
N ALA A 108 25.66 -19.54 47.47
CA ALA A 108 25.20 -18.67 48.54
C ALA A 108 24.07 -17.73 48.11
N ALA A 109 23.09 -17.53 48.99
CA ALA A 109 21.98 -16.61 48.83
C ALA A 109 22.46 -15.14 48.87
N PRO A 110 21.81 -14.24 48.12
CA PRO A 110 22.10 -12.80 48.21
C PRO A 110 21.55 -12.20 49.52
N PRO A 111 22.12 -11.08 50.03
CA PRO A 111 21.77 -10.50 51.30
C PRO A 111 20.36 -9.91 51.33
N VAL A 112 19.68 -10.09 52.44
CA VAL A 112 18.33 -9.59 52.74
C VAL A 112 18.35 -8.05 52.75
N ALA A 113 17.48 -7.45 51.97
CA ALA A 113 17.24 -6.01 51.93
C ALA A 113 16.56 -5.54 53.22
N LYS A 114 17.05 -4.41 53.79
CA LYS A 114 16.48 -3.74 54.96
C LYS A 114 15.03 -3.28 54.68
N PRO A 115 14.14 -3.33 55.70
CA PRO A 115 12.76 -2.85 55.54
C PRO A 115 12.69 -1.33 55.39
N LEU A 116 11.86 -0.87 54.49
CA LEU A 116 11.49 0.53 54.27
C LEU A 116 10.65 1.07 55.42
N PRO A 117 10.78 2.36 55.81
CA PRO A 117 9.98 2.97 56.86
C PRO A 117 8.49 3.08 56.49
N ALA A 118 7.64 2.98 57.52
CA ALA A 118 6.19 3.02 57.41
C ALA A 118 5.66 4.36 56.83
N PRO A 119 4.53 4.35 56.12
CA PRO A 119 3.96 5.55 55.51
C PRO A 119 3.37 6.49 56.58
N ALA A 120 3.60 7.79 56.37
CA ALA A 120 3.09 8.87 57.22
C ALA A 120 1.55 8.94 57.14
N LYS A 121 0.94 9.29 58.26
CA LYS A 121 -0.50 9.45 58.47
C LYS A 121 -1.11 10.40 57.43
N VAL A 122 -2.11 9.92 56.72
CA VAL A 122 -2.96 10.70 55.81
C VAL A 122 -3.89 11.59 56.64
N LEU A 123 -3.75 12.92 56.54
CA LEU A 123 -4.70 13.90 57.05
C LEU A 123 -5.97 13.84 56.19
N LYS A 124 -7.15 13.79 56.88
CA LYS A 124 -8.46 13.84 56.20
C LYS A 124 -8.62 15.18 55.46
N PRO A 125 -9.14 15.16 54.21
CA PRO A 125 -9.54 16.39 53.53
C PRO A 125 -10.84 16.93 54.11
N ALA A 126 -10.91 18.25 54.22
CA ALA A 126 -12.12 18.98 54.61
C ALA A 126 -13.23 18.82 53.56
N GLU A 127 -14.46 18.69 54.07
CA GLU A 127 -15.69 18.61 53.34
C GLU A 127 -15.98 19.95 52.63
N THR A 128 -15.92 19.96 51.27
CA THR A 128 -16.38 21.10 50.47
C THR A 128 -17.59 20.70 49.65
N ALA A 129 -18.56 21.58 49.61
CA ALA A 129 -19.91 21.52 49.06
C ALA A 129 -20.02 20.96 47.63
N PRO A 130 -21.26 20.56 47.19
CA PRO A 130 -21.48 19.75 46.00
C PRO A 130 -21.21 20.54 44.71
N LYS A 131 -20.29 20.00 43.87
CA LYS A 131 -20.12 20.50 42.49
C LYS A 131 -21.23 19.93 41.59
N THR A 132 -21.94 20.84 40.98
CA THR A 132 -22.88 20.60 39.88
C THR A 132 -22.29 19.62 38.85
N ALA A 133 -23.09 18.63 38.48
CA ALA A 133 -22.74 17.66 37.42
C ALA A 133 -22.46 18.40 36.10
N PRO A 134 -21.44 18.00 35.34
CA PRO A 134 -21.24 18.54 34.01
C PRO A 134 -22.36 18.07 33.08
N GLN A 135 -22.99 19.03 32.40
CA GLN A 135 -23.94 18.73 31.34
C GLN A 135 -23.23 18.01 30.19
N PRO A 136 -23.91 17.09 29.46
CA PRO A 136 -23.33 16.42 28.31
C PRO A 136 -23.01 17.46 27.24
N VAL A 137 -21.75 17.56 26.88
CA VAL A 137 -21.27 18.33 25.73
C VAL A 137 -21.88 17.65 24.50
N ALA A 138 -22.67 18.40 23.73
CA ALA A 138 -23.22 17.94 22.48
C ALA A 138 -22.05 17.48 21.58
N VAL A 139 -22.06 16.22 21.20
CA VAL A 139 -21.19 15.69 20.16
C VAL A 139 -21.61 16.39 18.88
N VAL A 140 -20.83 17.37 18.46
CA VAL A 140 -20.96 17.95 17.13
C VAL A 140 -20.50 16.86 16.18
N GLU A 141 -21.46 16.23 15.53
CA GLU A 141 -21.25 15.30 14.43
C GLU A 141 -20.51 16.08 13.33
N ALA A 142 -19.21 15.82 13.20
CA ALA A 142 -18.39 16.42 12.15
C ALA A 142 -18.91 15.85 10.82
N ALA A 143 -19.61 16.68 10.06
CA ALA A 143 -19.98 16.36 8.70
C ALA A 143 -18.73 15.95 7.92
N PRO A 144 -18.77 14.90 7.08
CA PRO A 144 -17.65 14.49 6.28
C PRO A 144 -17.22 15.66 5.39
N LEU A 145 -15.98 16.08 5.53
CA LEU A 145 -15.36 17.08 4.67
C LEU A 145 -15.30 16.53 3.25
N ALA A 146 -16.33 16.82 2.46
CA ALA A 146 -16.31 16.58 1.02
C ALA A 146 -15.30 17.53 0.39
N VAL A 147 -14.05 17.10 0.32
CA VAL A 147 -12.98 17.83 -0.38
C VAL A 147 -13.17 17.61 -1.87
N LYS A 148 -13.73 18.60 -2.53
CA LYS A 148 -13.81 18.67 -3.99
C LYS A 148 -12.44 19.14 -4.49
N ALA A 149 -11.61 18.20 -4.96
CA ALA A 149 -10.36 18.52 -5.64
C ALA A 149 -10.62 19.22 -6.99
N PRO A 150 -9.85 20.24 -7.37
CA PRO A 150 -9.89 20.79 -8.72
C PRO A 150 -9.31 19.77 -9.70
N SER A 151 -10.15 19.22 -10.55
CA SER A 151 -9.76 18.23 -11.55
C SER A 151 -9.32 18.89 -12.84
N LEU A 152 -8.06 18.73 -13.21
CA LEU A 152 -7.68 18.66 -14.62
C LEU A 152 -7.78 17.18 -15.02
N PRO A 153 -8.67 16.80 -15.94
CA PRO A 153 -8.77 15.40 -16.36
C PRO A 153 -7.48 15.01 -17.08
N LEU A 154 -6.69 14.12 -16.47
CA LEU A 154 -5.69 13.39 -17.23
C LEU A 154 -6.41 12.62 -18.33
N PRO A 155 -5.83 12.54 -19.55
CA PRO A 155 -6.48 11.89 -20.67
C PRO A 155 -6.87 10.45 -20.28
N ALA A 156 -8.08 10.04 -20.65
CA ALA A 156 -8.54 8.67 -20.47
C ALA A 156 -7.48 7.68 -20.98
N PRO A 157 -7.27 6.55 -20.28
CA PRO A 157 -6.31 5.55 -20.73
C PRO A 157 -6.72 5.09 -22.15
N GLY A 158 -5.83 5.31 -23.12
CA GLY A 158 -6.01 4.76 -24.46
C GLY A 158 -6.03 3.22 -24.43
N PRO A 159 -6.67 2.54 -25.39
CA PRO A 159 -6.66 1.10 -25.44
C PRO A 159 -5.21 0.61 -25.56
N THR A 160 -4.73 -0.13 -24.56
CA THR A 160 -3.46 -0.84 -24.65
C THR A 160 -3.62 -1.99 -25.65
N LYS A 161 -2.71 -2.12 -26.62
CA LYS A 161 -2.76 -3.16 -27.66
C LYS A 161 -2.65 -4.60 -27.10
N SER A 162 -2.29 -4.74 -25.83
CA SER A 162 -1.90 -6.01 -25.21
C SER A 162 -3.05 -6.87 -24.67
N GLY A 163 -4.27 -6.35 -24.56
CA GLY A 163 -5.36 -7.02 -23.82
C GLY A 163 -5.12 -7.15 -22.32
N ALA A 164 -4.11 -6.45 -21.78
CA ALA A 164 -3.82 -6.39 -20.35
C ALA A 164 -4.96 -5.68 -19.60
N LEU A 165 -5.30 -6.21 -18.42
CA LEU A 165 -6.46 -5.74 -17.64
C LEU A 165 -6.07 -5.08 -16.32
N PHE A 166 -4.96 -5.45 -15.70
CA PHE A 166 -4.71 -5.22 -14.29
C PHE A 166 -3.58 -4.23 -14.01
N TYR A 167 -3.65 -3.58 -12.86
CA TYR A 167 -2.66 -2.61 -12.37
C TYR A 167 -1.88 -3.18 -11.19
N ASP A 168 -0.60 -2.82 -11.09
CA ASP A 168 0.13 -2.85 -9.82
C ASP A 168 -0.04 -1.50 -9.14
N SER A 169 -0.70 -1.51 -7.98
CA SER A 169 -1.15 -0.29 -7.31
C SER A 169 -0.28 0.12 -6.12
N HIS A 170 0.89 -0.54 -5.92
CA HIS A 170 1.78 -0.20 -4.81
C HIS A 170 3.25 -0.33 -5.21
N MET A 171 3.92 0.80 -5.41
CA MET A 171 5.35 0.86 -5.70
C MET A 171 5.98 2.20 -5.37
N HIS A 172 7.30 2.20 -5.21
CA HIS A 172 8.07 3.30 -4.70
C HIS A 172 9.02 3.91 -5.72
N THR A 173 9.59 5.06 -5.37
CA THR A 173 10.62 5.76 -6.14
C THR A 173 11.86 5.96 -5.26
N PRO A 174 13.03 6.28 -5.80
CA PRO A 174 14.24 6.54 -5.01
C PRO A 174 14.08 7.65 -3.96
N LEU A 175 13.04 8.48 -4.06
CA LEU A 175 12.76 9.54 -3.09
C LEU A 175 12.40 8.99 -1.69
N CYS A 176 11.94 7.74 -1.57
CA CYS A 176 11.80 7.09 -0.28
C CYS A 176 13.14 6.62 0.33
N LYS A 177 14.27 6.83 -0.37
CA LYS A 177 15.66 6.58 0.09
C LYS A 177 16.05 5.12 0.26
N HIS A 178 15.15 4.18 -0.02
CA HIS A 178 15.40 2.73 0.03
C HIS A 178 14.81 1.96 -1.16
N ALA A 179 14.20 2.66 -2.13
CA ALA A 179 13.89 2.12 -3.44
C ALA A 179 14.96 2.51 -4.47
N TRP A 180 15.07 1.76 -5.55
CA TRP A 180 16.08 1.89 -6.59
C TRP A 180 15.48 1.78 -7.97
N GLY A 181 16.08 2.47 -8.94
CA GLY A 181 15.61 2.53 -10.32
C GLY A 181 14.67 3.70 -10.58
N GLU A 182 14.73 4.21 -11.80
CA GLU A 182 13.86 5.29 -12.25
C GLU A 182 12.45 4.78 -12.55
N PRO A 183 11.40 5.62 -12.44
CA PRO A 183 10.03 5.23 -12.75
C PRO A 183 9.85 4.56 -14.13
N GLU A 184 10.67 4.93 -15.12
CA GLU A 184 10.68 4.33 -16.45
C GLU A 184 11.14 2.86 -16.45
N GLU A 185 12.01 2.47 -15.53
CA GLU A 185 12.47 1.07 -15.39
C GLU A 185 11.35 0.20 -14.79
N TYR A 186 10.59 0.74 -13.82
CA TYR A 186 9.37 0.10 -13.31
C TYR A 186 8.33 -0.08 -14.41
N ALA A 187 8.16 0.95 -15.24
CA ALA A 187 7.25 0.90 -16.39
C ALA A 187 7.66 -0.17 -17.43
N GLN A 188 8.96 -0.30 -17.71
CA GLN A 188 9.48 -1.37 -18.60
C GLN A 188 9.15 -2.76 -18.04
N GLN A 189 9.34 -2.95 -16.75
CA GLN A 189 9.04 -4.22 -16.09
C GLN A 189 7.53 -4.49 -16.07
N ALA A 190 6.70 -3.48 -15.82
CA ALA A 190 5.24 -3.61 -15.88
C ALA A 190 4.74 -4.08 -17.27
N VAL A 191 5.32 -3.54 -18.34
CA VAL A 191 5.01 -4.00 -19.72
C VAL A 191 5.40 -5.47 -19.88
N LYS A 192 6.57 -5.89 -19.40
CA LYS A 192 7.00 -7.30 -19.43
C LYS A 192 6.10 -8.20 -18.58
N ALA A 193 5.64 -7.72 -17.43
CA ALA A 193 4.71 -8.45 -16.56
C ALA A 193 3.28 -8.53 -17.14
N GLY A 194 2.98 -7.87 -18.26
CA GLY A 194 1.66 -7.87 -18.87
C GLY A 194 0.62 -7.05 -18.12
N LEU A 195 1.06 -6.04 -17.40
CA LEU A 195 0.19 -5.11 -16.69
C LEU A 195 -0.39 -4.07 -17.65
N LYS A 196 -1.61 -3.63 -17.40
CA LYS A 196 -2.27 -2.51 -18.09
C LYS A 196 -1.68 -1.17 -17.65
N GLY A 197 -1.33 -1.08 -16.38
CA GLY A 197 -0.78 0.12 -15.79
C GLY A 197 -0.13 -0.12 -14.44
N ILE A 198 0.43 0.96 -13.91
CA ILE A 198 1.05 1.04 -12.58
C ILE A 198 0.65 2.34 -11.91
N ILE A 199 0.56 2.30 -10.58
CA ILE A 199 0.30 3.49 -9.78
C ILE A 199 1.45 3.64 -8.78
N PHE A 200 2.26 4.70 -8.94
CA PHE A 200 3.29 5.02 -7.96
C PHE A 200 2.63 5.53 -6.68
N THR A 201 3.02 4.95 -5.56
CA THR A 201 2.51 5.28 -4.21
C THR A 201 3.67 5.44 -3.24
N CYS A 202 4.65 6.29 -3.58
CA CYS A 202 5.81 6.48 -2.73
C CYS A 202 5.43 7.05 -1.36
N HIS A 203 6.23 6.76 -0.32
CA HIS A 203 5.99 7.26 1.03
C HIS A 203 5.89 8.79 1.08
N CYS A 204 4.79 9.29 1.63
CA CYS A 204 4.53 10.72 1.74
C CYS A 204 5.56 11.44 2.62
N PRO A 205 5.81 12.75 2.40
CA PRO A 205 6.49 13.55 3.40
C PRO A 205 5.67 13.62 4.69
N MET A 206 6.35 13.76 5.82
CA MET A 206 5.73 13.92 7.12
C MET A 206 6.41 15.04 7.90
N PRO A 207 5.68 15.76 8.78
CA PRO A 207 6.22 16.86 9.55
C PRO A 207 7.15 16.36 10.67
N ASP A 208 7.84 17.29 11.31
CA ASP A 208 8.60 17.10 12.56
C ASP A 208 9.67 16.01 12.50
N GLY A 209 10.16 15.70 11.28
CA GLY A 209 11.18 14.68 11.08
C GLY A 209 10.70 13.27 11.35
N PHE A 210 9.40 13.00 11.23
CA PHE A 210 8.87 11.64 11.38
C PHE A 210 9.47 10.70 10.33
N TRP A 211 10.27 9.78 10.78
CA TRP A 211 10.96 8.72 10.02
C TRP A 211 11.59 9.19 8.69
N PRO A 212 12.50 10.16 8.69
CA PRO A 212 12.97 10.85 7.47
C PRO A 212 13.88 9.97 6.59
N SER A 213 14.35 8.83 7.12
CA SER A 213 15.24 7.91 6.40
C SER A 213 14.55 7.03 5.36
N VAL A 214 13.20 6.97 5.37
CA VAL A 214 12.42 6.09 4.49
C VAL A 214 11.36 6.82 3.68
N ARG A 215 11.38 8.15 3.64
CA ARG A 215 10.36 8.94 2.94
C ARG A 215 10.94 10.18 2.28
N MET A 216 10.25 10.69 1.28
CA MET A 216 10.57 11.98 0.69
C MET A 216 10.40 13.10 1.72
N SER A 217 11.18 14.17 1.59
CA SER A 217 10.99 15.41 2.33
C SER A 217 9.86 16.26 1.70
N GLU A 218 9.40 17.27 2.42
CA GLU A 218 8.43 18.25 1.90
C GLU A 218 8.90 18.93 0.60
N THR A 219 10.20 19.23 0.50
CA THR A 219 10.80 19.89 -0.67
C THR A 219 10.98 18.96 -1.87
N GLU A 220 10.92 17.63 -1.67
CA GLU A 220 11.02 16.63 -2.72
C GLU A 220 9.67 16.24 -3.31
N PHE A 221 8.55 16.70 -2.71
CA PHE A 221 7.21 16.31 -3.17
C PHE A 221 6.93 16.69 -4.64
N ASP A 222 7.28 17.90 -5.04
CA ASP A 222 7.07 18.34 -6.43
C ASP A 222 7.97 17.57 -7.41
N THR A 223 9.15 17.16 -6.97
CA THR A 223 10.03 16.24 -7.73
C THR A 223 9.37 14.88 -7.90
N TYR A 224 8.73 14.36 -6.87
CA TYR A 224 7.96 13.11 -6.96
C TYR A 224 6.88 13.17 -8.05
N VAL A 225 6.07 14.21 -8.04
CA VAL A 225 5.03 14.42 -9.06
C VAL A 225 5.64 14.51 -10.45
N ALA A 226 6.73 15.24 -10.60
CA ALA A 226 7.41 15.47 -11.88
C ALA A 226 8.01 14.19 -12.47
N ILE A 227 8.67 13.33 -11.67
CA ILE A 227 9.27 12.08 -12.18
C ILE A 227 8.22 11.05 -12.59
N VAL A 228 7.10 10.95 -11.85
CA VAL A 228 5.96 10.09 -12.24
C VAL A 228 5.34 10.59 -13.54
N GLN A 229 5.13 11.90 -13.68
CA GLN A 229 4.59 12.50 -14.90
C GLN A 229 5.53 12.31 -16.09
N ARG A 230 6.85 12.40 -15.88
CA ARG A 230 7.87 12.12 -16.91
C ARG A 230 7.75 10.69 -17.44
N ALA A 231 7.64 9.71 -16.54
CA ALA A 231 7.44 8.32 -16.92
C ALA A 231 6.10 8.10 -17.65
N ALA A 232 5.03 8.72 -17.18
CA ALA A 232 3.71 8.65 -17.84
C ALA A 232 3.76 9.17 -19.28
N ASN A 233 4.48 10.28 -19.52
CA ASN A 233 4.68 10.83 -20.86
C ASN A 233 5.53 9.89 -21.75
N ALA A 234 6.60 9.31 -21.21
CA ALA A 234 7.50 8.41 -21.93
C ALA A 234 6.81 7.10 -22.36
N PHE A 235 5.82 6.63 -21.59
CA PHE A 235 5.09 5.38 -21.85
C PHE A 235 3.69 5.58 -22.42
N LYS A 236 3.34 6.81 -22.79
CA LYS A 236 2.03 7.13 -23.40
C LYS A 236 1.68 6.16 -24.54
N GLY A 237 0.51 5.53 -24.44
CA GLY A 237 0.03 4.54 -25.42
C GLY A 237 0.63 3.14 -25.29
N LYS A 238 1.57 2.92 -24.35
CA LYS A 238 2.18 1.61 -24.05
C LYS A 238 1.74 1.06 -22.70
N LEU A 239 1.77 1.92 -21.67
CA LEU A 239 1.41 1.60 -20.30
C LEU A 239 0.70 2.80 -19.68
N ASP A 240 -0.33 2.56 -18.88
CA ASP A 240 -0.99 3.60 -18.10
C ASP A 240 -0.27 3.79 -16.76
N ILE A 241 0.36 4.95 -16.57
CA ILE A 241 1.11 5.28 -15.36
C ILE A 241 0.39 6.39 -14.62
N ARG A 242 0.09 6.16 -13.34
CA ARG A 242 -0.70 7.08 -12.53
C ARG A 242 0.04 7.49 -11.26
N LEU A 243 -0.29 8.70 -10.79
CA LEU A 243 0.17 9.25 -9.53
C LEU A 243 -0.75 8.78 -8.42
N GLY A 244 -0.21 8.16 -7.41
CA GLY A 244 -0.81 7.87 -6.12
C GLY A 244 0.11 8.34 -5.01
N ILE A 245 -0.18 7.94 -3.78
CA ILE A 245 0.67 8.19 -2.62
C ILE A 245 0.38 7.17 -1.52
N GLU A 246 1.41 6.67 -0.87
CA GLU A 246 1.28 5.95 0.39
C GLU A 246 1.45 6.92 1.54
N SER A 247 0.32 7.24 2.15
CA SER A 247 0.26 8.21 3.25
C SER A 247 0.28 7.51 4.58
N GLU A 248 1.09 8.04 5.49
CA GLU A 248 1.20 7.57 6.87
C GLU A 248 -0.08 7.81 7.65
N TYR A 249 -0.39 6.91 8.59
CA TYR A 249 -1.40 7.13 9.60
C TYR A 249 -0.91 6.83 11.01
N TYR A 250 -1.10 7.78 11.88
CA TYR A 250 -1.13 7.64 13.33
C TYR A 250 -2.08 8.70 13.92
N PRO A 251 -2.73 8.45 15.06
CA PRO A 251 -3.66 9.41 15.64
C PRO A 251 -3.04 10.80 15.84
N GLY A 252 -3.65 11.82 15.22
CA GLY A 252 -3.22 13.22 15.26
C GLY A 252 -2.51 13.71 13.99
N CYS A 253 -2.32 12.85 12.95
CA CYS A 253 -1.75 13.30 11.68
C CYS A 253 -2.82 13.73 10.65
N GLU A 254 -4.10 13.58 10.96
CA GLU A 254 -5.21 13.66 10.01
C GLU A 254 -5.27 15.02 9.29
N GLU A 255 -5.11 16.11 10.01
CA GLU A 255 -5.16 17.45 9.42
C GLU A 255 -4.01 17.69 8.41
N TYR A 256 -2.79 17.26 8.78
CA TYR A 256 -1.64 17.36 7.90
C TYR A 256 -1.84 16.52 6.63
N ILE A 257 -2.26 15.27 6.79
CA ILE A 257 -2.50 14.35 5.67
C ILE A 257 -3.61 14.87 4.76
N ALA A 258 -4.71 15.40 5.31
CA ALA A 258 -5.77 15.99 4.51
C ALA A 258 -5.28 17.17 3.64
N LYS A 259 -4.39 18.02 4.16
CA LYS A 259 -3.75 19.10 3.41
C LYS A 259 -2.80 18.57 2.34
N LEU A 260 -2.02 17.54 2.67
CA LEU A 260 -1.11 16.90 1.72
C LEU A 260 -1.86 16.32 0.51
N HIS A 261 -2.99 15.67 0.73
CA HIS A 261 -3.81 15.09 -0.33
C HIS A 261 -4.39 16.12 -1.31
N GLN A 262 -4.39 17.40 -0.95
CA GLN A 262 -4.82 18.49 -1.83
C GLN A 262 -3.70 19.04 -2.74
N ARG A 263 -2.45 18.59 -2.53
CA ARG A 263 -1.28 19.12 -3.26
C ARG A 263 -1.14 18.58 -4.69
N ALA A 264 -1.78 17.47 -5.02
CA ALA A 264 -1.74 16.87 -6.36
C ALA A 264 -3.00 16.06 -6.66
N ASP A 265 -3.27 15.85 -7.95
CA ASP A 265 -4.38 15.02 -8.43
C ASP A 265 -4.02 13.54 -8.34
N PHE A 266 -4.16 12.96 -7.15
CA PHE A 266 -3.90 11.55 -6.94
C PHE A 266 -5.02 10.69 -7.52
N HIS A 267 -4.65 9.64 -8.25
CA HIS A 267 -5.57 8.60 -8.73
C HIS A 267 -5.89 7.56 -7.65
N TYR A 268 -5.02 7.42 -6.66
CA TYR A 268 -5.13 6.45 -5.59
C TYR A 268 -4.34 6.90 -4.36
N ILE A 269 -4.97 6.82 -3.21
CA ILE A 269 -4.37 7.15 -1.91
C ILE A 269 -4.43 5.92 -1.03
N LEU A 270 -3.25 5.42 -0.70
CA LEU A 270 -3.03 4.25 0.13
C LEU A 270 -2.69 4.71 1.55
N GLY A 271 -3.40 4.23 2.55
CA GLY A 271 -3.15 4.56 3.96
C GLY A 271 -2.35 3.48 4.65
N ALA A 272 -1.24 3.84 5.30
CA ALA A 272 -0.36 2.88 5.93
C ALA A 272 -0.10 3.21 7.40
N VAL A 273 -0.04 2.17 8.24
CA VAL A 273 0.45 2.27 9.61
C VAL A 273 1.81 1.59 9.67
N HIS A 274 2.88 2.39 9.76
CA HIS A 274 4.25 1.88 9.82
C HIS A 274 4.74 1.85 11.27
N TRP A 275 4.56 0.69 11.90
CA TRP A 275 5.03 0.47 13.27
C TRP A 275 6.56 0.57 13.42
N GLN A 276 7.32 0.42 12.33
CA GLN A 276 8.79 0.45 12.32
C GLN A 276 9.36 1.86 12.62
N ALA A 277 8.56 2.91 12.43
CA ALA A 277 8.98 4.27 12.76
C ALA A 277 9.33 4.38 14.23
N LYS A 278 10.53 4.91 14.53
CA LYS A 278 10.99 5.08 15.91
C LYS A 278 10.03 5.97 16.71
N GLU A 279 9.48 6.98 16.08
CA GLU A 279 8.49 7.91 16.66
C GLU A 279 7.20 7.18 17.02
N TYR A 280 6.76 6.23 16.18
CA TYR A 280 5.60 5.39 16.44
C TYR A 280 5.87 4.43 17.60
N LEU A 281 6.99 3.70 17.57
CA LEU A 281 7.40 2.79 18.65
C LEU A 281 7.50 3.54 19.99
N ASN A 282 8.22 4.66 20.04
CA ASN A 282 8.37 5.45 21.27
C ASN A 282 7.04 5.87 21.91
N LYS A 283 5.99 6.06 21.10
CA LYS A 283 4.69 6.52 21.56
C LYS A 283 3.73 5.38 21.90
N TYR A 284 3.78 4.29 21.16
CA TYR A 284 2.73 3.27 21.17
C TYR A 284 3.20 1.88 21.58
N GLU A 285 4.53 1.61 21.62
CA GLU A 285 5.07 0.35 22.14
C GLU A 285 5.03 0.36 23.67
N THR A 286 3.84 0.16 24.23
CA THR A 286 3.60 0.16 25.68
C THR A 286 3.05 -1.18 26.13
N GLY A 287 3.54 -1.68 27.27
CA GLY A 287 3.07 -2.92 27.87
C GLY A 287 3.63 -4.17 27.18
N THR A 288 2.75 -5.09 26.76
CA THR A 288 3.14 -6.35 26.12
C THR A 288 3.14 -6.26 24.58
N ILE A 289 3.82 -7.21 23.93
CA ILE A 289 3.82 -7.35 22.46
C ILE A 289 2.39 -7.45 21.93
N GLU A 290 1.53 -8.20 22.62
CA GLU A 290 0.13 -8.37 22.23
C GLU A 290 -0.66 -7.06 22.34
N ASN A 291 -0.41 -6.25 23.37
CA ASN A 291 -1.03 -4.93 23.49
C ASN A 291 -0.60 -4.00 22.37
N PHE A 292 0.69 -4.00 22.03
CA PHE A 292 1.18 -3.23 20.90
C PHE A 292 0.52 -3.65 19.57
N ARG A 293 0.41 -4.95 19.32
CA ARG A 293 -0.28 -5.49 18.14
C ARG A 293 -1.75 -5.08 18.10
N ARG A 294 -2.45 -5.08 19.25
CA ARG A 294 -3.85 -4.60 19.34
C ARG A 294 -3.96 -3.11 19.06
N THR A 295 -3.03 -2.31 19.55
CA THR A 295 -2.93 -0.86 19.28
C THR A 295 -2.71 -0.62 17.79
N TYR A 296 -1.84 -1.38 17.14
CA TYR A 296 -1.63 -1.31 15.69
C TYR A 296 -2.93 -1.55 14.91
N PHE A 297 -3.66 -2.61 15.23
CA PHE A 297 -4.93 -2.91 14.57
C PHE A 297 -6.03 -1.86 14.86
N ASP A 298 -6.07 -1.29 16.06
CA ASP A 298 -6.97 -0.16 16.36
C ASP A 298 -6.64 1.07 15.52
N HIS A 299 -5.35 1.37 15.32
CA HIS A 299 -4.93 2.46 14.44
C HIS A 299 -5.28 2.17 12.96
N LEU A 300 -5.21 0.92 12.54
CA LEU A 300 -5.67 0.53 11.20
C LEU A 300 -7.17 0.83 11.01
N ALA A 301 -8.01 0.53 12.01
CA ALA A 301 -9.44 0.88 11.94
C ALA A 301 -9.66 2.40 11.95
N LYS A 302 -8.94 3.13 12.82
CA LYS A 302 -9.01 4.60 12.86
C LYS A 302 -8.56 5.24 11.55
N SER A 303 -7.56 4.64 10.88
CA SER A 303 -7.16 5.06 9.54
C SER A 303 -8.33 4.97 8.54
N ALA A 304 -9.07 3.86 8.53
CA ALA A 304 -10.29 3.73 7.73
C ALA A 304 -11.36 4.77 8.09
N GLU A 305 -11.61 4.94 9.37
CA GLU A 305 -12.62 5.85 9.93
C GLU A 305 -12.32 7.33 9.63
N SER A 306 -11.05 7.68 9.38
CA SER A 306 -10.65 9.04 9.01
C SER A 306 -11.21 9.51 7.67
N GLY A 307 -11.60 8.57 6.79
CA GLY A 307 -12.10 8.88 5.44
C GLY A 307 -11.06 9.46 4.47
N LEU A 308 -9.77 9.41 4.82
CA LEU A 308 -8.69 10.02 4.03
C LEU A 308 -8.16 9.13 2.92
N TYR A 309 -8.39 7.82 2.99
CA TYR A 309 -7.73 6.81 2.16
C TYR A 309 -8.73 6.03 1.30
N ASP A 310 -8.27 5.56 0.13
CA ASP A 310 -9.05 4.67 -0.74
C ASP A 310 -8.88 3.20 -0.32
N CYS A 311 -7.69 2.89 0.22
CA CYS A 311 -7.30 1.54 0.59
C CYS A 311 -6.30 1.59 1.77
N LEU A 312 -6.30 0.53 2.58
CA LEU A 312 -5.32 0.37 3.67
C LEU A 312 -4.22 -0.60 3.24
N ALA A 313 -2.96 -0.15 3.32
CA ALA A 313 -1.79 -0.92 2.93
C ALA A 313 -1.48 -2.06 3.91
N HIS A 314 -0.97 -3.16 3.40
CA HIS A 314 -0.37 -4.29 4.16
C HIS A 314 -0.92 -4.44 5.60
N PRO A 315 -2.22 -4.73 5.77
CA PRO A 315 -2.98 -4.49 7.00
C PRO A 315 -2.53 -5.26 8.24
N ASP A 316 -1.75 -6.32 8.08
CA ASP A 316 -1.16 -7.07 9.20
C ASP A 316 0.37 -6.99 9.26
N LEU A 317 0.95 -5.89 8.75
CA LEU A 317 2.40 -5.68 8.74
C LEU A 317 3.05 -5.88 10.11
N VAL A 318 2.29 -5.64 11.18
CA VAL A 318 2.72 -5.83 12.58
C VAL A 318 3.12 -7.28 12.92
N LYS A 319 2.78 -8.27 12.09
CA LYS A 319 3.26 -9.66 12.26
C LYS A 319 4.78 -9.80 12.16
N ASN A 320 5.42 -8.82 11.52
CA ASN A 320 6.88 -8.71 11.44
C ASN A 320 7.52 -8.07 12.69
N TYR A 321 6.72 -7.59 13.65
CA TYR A 321 7.19 -7.18 14.98
C TYR A 321 7.28 -8.40 15.88
N HIS A 322 8.50 -8.81 16.23
CA HIS A 322 8.77 -10.08 16.92
C HIS A 322 8.14 -11.29 16.21
N PRO A 323 8.56 -11.60 14.96
CA PRO A 323 7.89 -12.58 14.10
C PRO A 323 7.82 -13.98 14.71
N ASP A 324 8.84 -14.40 15.50
CA ASP A 324 8.87 -15.69 16.18
C ASP A 324 7.74 -15.87 17.22
N SER A 325 7.19 -14.76 17.71
CA SER A 325 6.06 -14.74 18.65
C SER A 325 4.71 -14.47 17.97
N TRP A 326 4.69 -14.38 16.63
CA TRP A 326 3.45 -14.14 15.93
C TRP A 326 2.51 -15.35 15.99
N CYS A 327 1.31 -15.12 16.47
CA CYS A 327 0.24 -16.10 16.46
C CYS A 327 -1.09 -15.37 16.20
N PHE A 328 -1.66 -15.57 15.03
CA PHE A 328 -2.90 -14.88 14.63
C PHE A 328 -4.05 -15.14 15.60
N ALA A 329 -4.16 -16.35 16.15
CA ALA A 329 -5.22 -16.72 17.10
C ALA A 329 -5.28 -15.79 18.33
N ILE A 330 -4.14 -15.25 18.79
CA ILE A 330 -4.08 -14.32 19.93
C ILE A 330 -4.74 -12.97 19.60
N VAL A 331 -4.63 -12.50 18.38
CA VAL A 331 -5.17 -11.22 17.94
C VAL A 331 -6.49 -11.35 17.17
N LYS A 332 -6.95 -12.56 16.86
CA LYS A 332 -8.10 -12.85 16.01
C LYS A 332 -9.37 -12.09 16.41
N ASN A 333 -9.71 -12.06 17.70
CA ASN A 333 -10.90 -11.35 18.18
C ASN A 333 -10.76 -9.83 17.99
N THR A 334 -9.57 -9.28 18.23
CA THR A 334 -9.28 -7.85 17.95
C THR A 334 -9.42 -7.57 16.47
N VAL A 335 -8.80 -8.40 15.62
CA VAL A 335 -8.90 -8.27 14.16
C VAL A 335 -10.35 -8.36 13.69
N SER A 336 -11.15 -9.29 14.26
CA SER A 336 -12.57 -9.38 13.92
C SER A 336 -13.31 -8.06 14.15
N THR A 337 -13.18 -7.47 15.35
CA THR A 337 -13.82 -6.19 15.69
C THR A 337 -13.31 -5.04 14.80
N VAL A 338 -11.99 -5.02 14.53
CA VAL A 338 -11.37 -4.03 13.66
C VAL A 338 -11.88 -4.14 12.22
N LEU A 339 -12.01 -5.35 11.69
CA LEU A 339 -12.55 -5.57 10.34
C LEU A 339 -14.03 -5.18 10.24
N ASP A 340 -14.83 -5.35 11.30
CA ASP A 340 -16.23 -4.86 11.34
C ASP A 340 -16.27 -3.32 11.20
N ARG A 341 -15.40 -2.61 11.90
CA ARG A 341 -15.26 -1.15 11.81
C ARG A 341 -14.81 -0.71 10.41
N ILE A 342 -13.79 -1.38 9.85
CA ILE A 342 -13.28 -1.09 8.50
C ILE A 342 -14.36 -1.34 7.45
N ALA A 343 -15.07 -2.46 7.53
CA ALA A 343 -16.16 -2.80 6.60
C ALA A 343 -17.27 -1.73 6.58
N ALA A 344 -17.57 -1.14 7.74
CA ALA A 344 -18.58 -0.09 7.85
C ALA A 344 -18.21 1.20 7.10
N THR A 345 -16.92 1.45 6.84
CA THR A 345 -16.44 2.64 6.10
C THR A 345 -16.50 2.46 4.58
N GLY A 346 -16.51 1.22 4.08
CA GLY A 346 -16.44 0.89 2.65
C GLY A 346 -15.04 1.06 2.04
N VAL A 347 -14.00 1.39 2.82
CA VAL A 347 -12.62 1.49 2.37
C VAL A 347 -12.12 0.11 1.92
N ALA A 348 -11.26 0.06 0.90
CA ALA A 348 -10.61 -1.18 0.48
C ALA A 348 -9.43 -1.54 1.40
N MET A 349 -9.00 -2.79 1.34
CA MET A 349 -7.75 -3.22 1.98
C MET A 349 -6.85 -3.92 0.96
N GLU A 350 -5.56 -3.84 1.18
CA GLU A 350 -4.57 -4.41 0.28
C GLU A 350 -4.30 -5.90 0.61
N LEU A 351 -4.10 -6.71 -0.42
CA LEU A 351 -3.26 -7.90 -0.35
C LEU A 351 -1.89 -7.55 -0.93
N ASN A 352 -0.91 -7.43 -0.06
CA ASN A 352 0.45 -7.01 -0.41
C ASN A 352 1.33 -8.24 -0.59
N SER A 353 1.82 -8.43 -1.83
CA SER A 353 2.60 -9.61 -2.18
C SER A 353 4.03 -9.57 -1.64
N SER A 354 4.56 -8.37 -1.29
CA SER A 354 5.91 -8.22 -0.72
C SER A 354 6.07 -8.90 0.63
N GLY A 355 4.97 -9.22 1.30
CA GLY A 355 4.99 -9.97 2.56
C GLY A 355 5.79 -11.28 2.50
N LEU A 356 5.80 -11.94 1.34
CA LEU A 356 6.61 -13.15 1.11
C LEU A 356 8.14 -12.91 1.24
N ASN A 357 8.58 -11.66 1.16
CA ASN A 357 9.99 -11.27 1.25
C ASN A 357 10.33 -10.63 2.61
N LYS A 358 9.40 -10.64 3.58
CA LYS A 358 9.59 -10.08 4.92
C LYS A 358 10.04 -11.17 5.91
N SER A 359 10.40 -10.79 7.14
CA SER A 359 10.90 -11.72 8.16
C SER A 359 9.87 -12.78 8.55
N TYR A 360 8.58 -12.41 8.62
CA TYR A 360 7.49 -13.38 8.64
C TYR A 360 6.99 -13.55 7.20
N SER A 361 7.49 -14.61 6.54
CA SER A 361 7.30 -14.82 5.09
C SER A 361 5.89 -15.30 4.76
N GLU A 362 4.95 -14.36 4.73
CA GLU A 362 3.55 -14.54 4.36
C GLU A 362 3.02 -13.23 3.76
N MET A 363 2.14 -13.27 2.76
CA MET A 363 1.51 -12.05 2.23
C MET A 363 0.80 -11.24 3.31
N ASN A 364 0.69 -9.95 3.14
CA ASN A 364 -0.02 -9.06 4.06
C ASN A 364 -1.40 -8.65 3.47
N PRO A 365 -2.51 -9.14 4.02
CA PRO A 365 -2.58 -10.00 5.19
C PRO A 365 -2.38 -11.48 4.89
N GLY A 366 -2.17 -12.26 5.97
CA GLY A 366 -2.21 -13.71 5.92
C GLY A 366 -3.59 -14.26 5.58
N LEU A 367 -3.64 -15.50 5.09
CA LEU A 367 -4.84 -16.12 4.53
C LEU A 367 -6.03 -16.14 5.50
N GLU A 368 -5.80 -16.33 6.80
CA GLU A 368 -6.88 -16.33 7.79
C GLU A 368 -7.57 -14.98 7.92
N MET A 369 -6.79 -13.88 7.99
CA MET A 369 -7.35 -12.53 7.99
C MET A 369 -8.00 -12.20 6.64
N LEU A 370 -7.43 -12.65 5.53
CA LEU A 370 -7.97 -12.44 4.19
C LEU A 370 -9.37 -13.07 4.04
N ARG A 371 -9.59 -14.29 4.58
CA ARG A 371 -10.92 -14.92 4.65
C ARG A 371 -11.90 -14.08 5.48
N MET A 372 -11.46 -13.58 6.63
CA MET A 372 -12.30 -12.71 7.47
C MET A 372 -12.68 -11.39 6.77
N MET A 373 -11.81 -10.86 5.90
CA MET A 373 -12.11 -9.70 5.04
C MET A 373 -13.15 -10.06 3.98
N ALA A 374 -13.01 -11.23 3.32
CA ALA A 374 -13.95 -11.72 2.31
C ALA A 374 -15.35 -11.92 2.89
N ASP A 375 -15.47 -12.52 4.08
CA ASP A 375 -16.75 -12.71 4.80
C ASP A 375 -17.48 -11.37 5.03
N ARG A 376 -16.74 -10.29 5.20
CA ARG A 376 -17.26 -8.92 5.39
C ARG A 376 -17.42 -8.13 4.09
N LYS A 377 -17.09 -8.74 2.96
CA LYS A 377 -17.12 -8.11 1.63
C LYS A 377 -16.26 -6.85 1.55
N ILE A 378 -15.18 -6.77 2.31
CA ILE A 378 -14.22 -5.68 2.22
C ILE A 378 -13.54 -5.79 0.85
N PRO A 379 -13.56 -4.74 0.00
CA PRO A 379 -12.91 -4.78 -1.30
C PRO A 379 -11.40 -4.96 -1.15
N VAL A 380 -10.78 -5.72 -2.07
CA VAL A 380 -9.35 -6.00 -2.00
C VAL A 380 -8.62 -5.44 -3.21
N VAL A 381 -7.52 -4.73 -2.96
CA VAL A 381 -6.55 -4.25 -3.95
C VAL A 381 -5.29 -5.11 -3.86
N LEU A 382 -4.60 -5.33 -4.98
CA LEU A 382 -3.35 -6.06 -5.00
C LEU A 382 -2.20 -5.10 -5.29
N GLY A 383 -1.16 -5.15 -4.45
CA GLY A 383 0.06 -4.37 -4.58
C GLY A 383 1.32 -5.21 -4.41
N SER A 384 2.36 -4.88 -5.20
CA SER A 384 3.67 -5.54 -5.07
C SER A 384 4.57 -4.88 -4.03
N ASP A 385 4.28 -3.64 -3.63
CA ASP A 385 5.12 -2.84 -2.73
C ASP A 385 6.57 -2.83 -3.22
N SER A 386 6.69 -2.60 -4.54
CA SER A 386 7.95 -2.69 -5.25
C SER A 386 8.87 -1.54 -4.90
N HIS A 387 10.06 -1.88 -4.40
CA HIS A 387 11.20 -0.98 -4.17
C HIS A 387 12.33 -1.20 -5.19
N ARG A 388 12.10 -2.05 -6.20
CA ARG A 388 13.01 -2.33 -7.31
C ARG A 388 12.20 -2.68 -8.56
N PRO A 389 12.60 -2.22 -9.75
CA PRO A 389 11.86 -2.48 -10.99
C PRO A 389 11.51 -3.95 -11.22
N VAL A 390 12.46 -4.85 -10.97
CA VAL A 390 12.29 -6.31 -11.17
C VAL A 390 11.16 -6.94 -10.35
N ARG A 391 10.70 -6.27 -9.29
CA ARG A 391 9.65 -6.76 -8.39
C ARG A 391 8.24 -6.28 -8.77
N VAL A 392 8.09 -5.46 -9.80
CA VAL A 392 6.77 -5.02 -10.27
C VAL A 392 5.94 -6.23 -10.70
N GLY A 393 4.75 -6.37 -10.12
CA GLY A 393 3.87 -7.52 -10.34
C GLY A 393 4.34 -8.83 -9.72
N GLU A 394 5.35 -8.80 -8.82
CA GLU A 394 5.91 -9.98 -8.19
C GLU A 394 4.85 -10.74 -7.40
N HIS A 395 4.77 -12.06 -7.60
CA HIS A 395 3.83 -12.99 -6.96
C HIS A 395 2.32 -12.75 -7.26
N PHE A 396 1.96 -11.93 -8.25
CA PHE A 396 0.55 -11.61 -8.52
C PHE A 396 -0.31 -12.81 -8.85
N VAL A 397 0.21 -13.79 -9.63
CA VAL A 397 -0.54 -15.03 -9.90
C VAL A 397 -0.81 -15.80 -8.62
N THR A 398 0.17 -15.89 -7.70
CA THR A 398 0.01 -16.52 -6.40
C THR A 398 -0.99 -15.76 -5.53
N ALA A 399 -0.90 -14.42 -5.51
CA ALA A 399 -1.80 -13.57 -4.73
C ALA A 399 -3.27 -13.69 -5.22
N LEU A 400 -3.50 -13.72 -6.53
CA LEU A 400 -4.84 -13.91 -7.10
C LEU A 400 -5.42 -15.30 -6.76
N ASN A 401 -4.58 -16.33 -6.71
CA ASN A 401 -5.00 -17.66 -6.23
C ASN A 401 -5.34 -17.65 -4.73
N HIS A 402 -4.57 -16.93 -3.90
CA HIS A 402 -4.90 -16.73 -2.48
C HIS A 402 -6.22 -15.97 -2.29
N LEU A 403 -6.51 -14.96 -3.13
CA LEU A 403 -7.80 -14.28 -3.11
C LEU A 403 -8.94 -15.25 -3.42
N THR A 404 -8.79 -16.09 -4.43
CA THR A 404 -9.79 -17.12 -4.77
C THR A 404 -9.97 -18.11 -3.62
N GLU A 405 -8.88 -18.57 -3.00
CA GLU A 405 -8.90 -19.48 -1.83
C GLU A 405 -9.59 -18.84 -0.61
N ALA A 406 -9.46 -17.51 -0.46
CA ALA A 406 -10.12 -16.76 0.60
C ALA A 406 -11.60 -16.49 0.33
N GLY A 407 -12.12 -16.78 -0.87
CA GLY A 407 -13.51 -16.60 -1.25
C GLY A 407 -13.81 -15.33 -2.05
N TYR A 408 -12.78 -14.62 -2.55
CA TYR A 408 -12.96 -13.49 -3.44
C TYR A 408 -13.17 -13.94 -4.89
N GLU A 409 -14.12 -13.31 -5.57
CA GLU A 409 -14.34 -13.44 -7.02
C GLU A 409 -13.75 -12.26 -7.79
N LYS A 410 -13.55 -11.14 -7.12
CA LYS A 410 -13.10 -9.87 -7.71
C LYS A 410 -11.89 -9.32 -6.98
N VAL A 411 -11.05 -8.61 -7.74
CA VAL A 411 -9.95 -7.79 -7.26
C VAL A 411 -10.13 -6.37 -7.78
N SER A 412 -9.77 -5.38 -6.98
CA SER A 412 -10.01 -3.97 -7.28
C SER A 412 -8.72 -3.22 -7.62
N HIS A 413 -8.85 -2.12 -8.33
CA HIS A 413 -7.87 -1.04 -8.42
C HIS A 413 -8.60 0.31 -8.47
N PHE A 414 -7.86 1.40 -8.33
CA PHE A 414 -8.45 2.75 -8.32
C PHE A 414 -7.93 3.61 -9.47
N LEU A 415 -8.82 4.35 -10.11
CA LEU A 415 -8.47 5.43 -11.03
C LEU A 415 -9.34 6.65 -10.70
N ASN A 416 -8.73 7.82 -10.62
CA ASN A 416 -9.42 9.05 -10.21
C ASN A 416 -10.17 8.89 -8.86
N ARG A 417 -9.59 8.18 -7.91
CA ARG A 417 -10.19 7.85 -6.61
C ARG A 417 -11.49 7.03 -6.72
N GLN A 418 -11.76 6.44 -7.89
CA GLN A 418 -12.90 5.58 -8.12
C GLN A 418 -12.47 4.12 -8.20
N ARG A 419 -13.11 3.26 -7.42
CA ARG A 419 -12.86 1.82 -7.42
C ARG A 419 -13.39 1.16 -8.68
N ILE A 420 -12.58 0.29 -9.27
CA ILE A 420 -12.90 -0.54 -10.43
C ILE A 420 -12.65 -1.99 -10.04
N ASP A 421 -13.69 -2.80 -10.11
CA ASP A 421 -13.64 -4.22 -9.75
C ASP A 421 -13.51 -5.09 -11.02
N LEU A 422 -12.56 -6.02 -11.02
CA LEU A 422 -12.30 -6.97 -12.11
C LEU A 422 -12.49 -8.39 -11.60
N ASN A 423 -12.95 -9.30 -12.47
CA ASN A 423 -13.02 -10.72 -12.16
C ASN A 423 -11.60 -11.31 -12.06
N ILE A 424 -11.31 -12.01 -10.97
CA ILE A 424 -10.00 -12.62 -10.74
C ILE A 424 -9.64 -13.60 -11.87
N SER A 425 -10.59 -14.37 -12.37
CA SER A 425 -10.38 -15.30 -13.48
C SER A 425 -9.91 -14.62 -14.76
N GLU A 426 -10.47 -13.45 -15.09
CA GLU A 426 -10.09 -12.66 -16.26
C GLU A 426 -8.69 -12.05 -16.10
N VAL A 427 -8.39 -11.54 -14.90
CA VAL A 427 -7.05 -10.99 -14.57
C VAL A 427 -5.99 -12.09 -14.67
N LEU A 428 -6.25 -13.28 -14.09
CA LEU A 428 -5.34 -14.44 -14.19
C LEU A 428 -5.09 -14.85 -15.65
N ALA A 429 -6.14 -14.91 -16.47
CA ALA A 429 -6.01 -15.23 -17.89
C ALA A 429 -5.17 -14.19 -18.64
N SER A 430 -5.37 -12.90 -18.33
CA SER A 430 -4.59 -11.79 -18.90
C SER A 430 -3.10 -11.88 -18.57
N LEU A 431 -2.75 -12.15 -17.29
CA LEU A 431 -1.35 -12.26 -16.86
C LEU A 431 -0.66 -13.50 -17.43
N LYS A 432 -1.33 -14.65 -17.51
CA LYS A 432 -0.80 -15.87 -18.13
C LYS A 432 -0.50 -15.65 -19.61
N LYS A 433 -1.43 -15.06 -20.36
CA LYS A 433 -1.22 -14.74 -21.78
C LYS A 433 0.00 -13.84 -22.00
N ALA A 434 0.24 -12.89 -21.12
CA ALA A 434 1.42 -12.02 -21.20
C ALA A 434 2.72 -12.79 -20.92
N ALA A 435 2.72 -13.70 -19.96
CA ALA A 435 3.88 -14.57 -19.67
C ALA A 435 4.26 -15.43 -20.87
N ASP A 436 3.26 -16.05 -21.53
CA ASP A 436 3.47 -16.91 -22.73
C ASP A 436 4.03 -16.12 -23.92
N HIS A 437 3.74 -14.81 -24.03
CA HIS A 437 4.27 -13.95 -25.10
C HIS A 437 5.71 -13.52 -24.87
N ASN A 438 6.18 -13.54 -23.61
CA ASN A 438 7.51 -13.07 -23.21
C ASN A 438 8.49 -14.23 -22.93
N ALA A 439 8.03 -15.47 -22.99
CA ALA A 439 8.83 -16.69 -22.88
C ALA A 439 9.37 -17.13 -24.25
#